data_2db2fa70eb63f1da44cff663b78d2e17
#
_entry.id   2db2fa70eb63f1da44cff663b78d2e17
#
_cell.length_a   1.000
_cell.length_b   1.000
_cell.length_c   1.000
_cell.angle_alpha   90.00
_cell.angle_beta   90.00
_cell.angle_gamma   90.00
#
_symmetry.space_group_name_H-M   'P 1'
#
loop_
_entity.id
_entity.type
_entity.pdbx_description
1 polymer ?
#
loop_
_entity_poly.entity_id
_entity_poly.type
_entity_poly.pdbx_seq_one_letter_code
_entity_poly.pdbx_strand_id
1 'polypeptide(L)'
;LAVVGGGTGLIGDPSGKSSERNILSKESIEENLYSIKSQLEKFLDFAEGTKNSALILNNAEWLEKINYLDFLRDTGKHFTINYMMKKESVKSRLSRDTGISYTEFSYMTLQAYDYLYLYENYNCILQMGGSDQLGNIIAGVDLINKKNPGNSSPLAHGIVFPLITSNSGEKFGKSAGSAPTLDPDETSPYKLYQFFINTTDEDVINYIKYFT
;
A
#
# COMPACT_ATOMS: atom_id res chain seq x y z
N LEU A 1 -9.48 8.84 -2.22
CA LEU A 1 -9.84 7.52 -1.72
C LEU A 1 -8.72 7.00 -0.82
N ALA A 2 -9.04 6.50 0.36
CA ALA A 2 -8.16 5.73 1.21
C ALA A 2 -8.61 4.26 1.19
N VAL A 3 -7.74 3.34 0.79
CA VAL A 3 -8.07 1.91 0.74
C VAL A 3 -7.40 1.20 1.90
N VAL A 4 -8.18 0.53 2.70
CA VAL A 4 -7.69 -0.34 3.77
C VAL A 4 -7.66 -1.77 3.28
N GLY A 5 -6.54 -2.43 3.51
CA GLY A 5 -6.28 -3.78 3.01
C GLY A 5 -6.92 -4.87 3.86
N GLY A 6 -8.25 -4.88 4.02
CA GLY A 6 -8.94 -5.97 4.73
C GLY A 6 -8.73 -7.33 4.08
N GLY A 7 -8.92 -7.43 2.76
CA GLY A 7 -8.65 -8.65 2.00
C GLY A 7 -7.16 -8.91 1.80
N THR A 8 -6.40 -7.90 1.37
CA THR A 8 -4.96 -8.05 1.15
C THR A 8 -4.17 -8.22 2.46
N GLY A 9 -4.70 -7.77 3.60
CA GLY A 9 -4.12 -8.00 4.93
C GLY A 9 -4.08 -9.48 5.32
N LEU A 10 -5.04 -10.28 4.81
CA LEU A 10 -5.04 -11.75 4.99
C LEU A 10 -3.89 -12.44 4.21
N ILE A 11 -3.35 -11.79 3.20
CA ILE A 11 -2.29 -12.32 2.34
C ILE A 11 -0.91 -11.78 2.75
N GLY A 12 -0.81 -10.48 3.00
CA GLY A 12 0.42 -9.78 3.37
C GLY A 12 1.26 -9.34 2.17
N ASP A 13 1.56 -8.04 2.12
CA ASP A 13 2.42 -7.44 1.07
C ASP A 13 3.90 -7.82 1.28
N PRO A 14 4.56 -8.47 0.31
CA PRO A 14 5.97 -8.81 0.39
C PRO A 14 6.90 -7.60 0.16
N SER A 15 6.39 -6.47 -0.34
CA SER A 15 7.19 -5.30 -0.70
C SER A 15 7.95 -4.73 0.49
N GLY A 16 9.26 -4.51 0.31
CA GLY A 16 10.11 -3.92 1.36
C GLY A 16 10.33 -4.80 2.60
N LYS A 17 9.94 -6.08 2.59
CA LYS A 17 10.07 -7.02 3.72
C LYS A 17 11.07 -8.13 3.45
N SER A 18 11.70 -8.56 4.53
CA SER A 18 12.70 -9.63 4.49
C SER A 18 12.15 -11.01 4.85
N SER A 19 10.98 -11.10 5.47
CA SER A 19 10.32 -12.32 5.89
C SER A 19 8.84 -12.30 5.50
N GLU A 20 8.21 -13.46 5.41
CA GLU A 20 6.77 -13.59 5.23
C GLU A 20 6.04 -12.93 6.41
N ARG A 21 4.90 -12.30 6.12
CA ARG A 21 4.09 -11.68 7.17
C ARG A 21 3.29 -12.72 7.93
N ASN A 22 3.10 -12.48 9.23
CA ASN A 22 2.10 -13.22 9.99
C ASN A 22 0.71 -12.91 9.43
N ILE A 23 -0.06 -13.96 9.23
CA ILE A 23 -1.46 -13.85 8.79
C ILE A 23 -2.26 -13.28 9.97
N LEU A 24 -2.97 -12.20 9.72
CA LEU A 24 -3.85 -11.56 10.72
C LEU A 24 -5.22 -12.26 10.74
N SER A 25 -5.87 -12.26 11.90
CA SER A 25 -7.28 -12.68 11.99
C SER A 25 -8.20 -11.58 11.42
N LYS A 26 -9.44 -11.95 11.06
CA LYS A 26 -10.43 -10.97 10.57
C LYS A 26 -10.75 -9.90 11.63
N GLU A 27 -10.83 -10.30 12.89
CA GLU A 27 -11.06 -9.40 14.02
C GLU A 27 -9.94 -8.37 14.14
N SER A 28 -8.67 -8.80 14.07
CA SER A 28 -7.52 -7.89 14.09
C SER A 28 -7.50 -6.93 12.90
N ILE A 29 -8.00 -7.37 11.74
CA ILE A 29 -8.10 -6.51 10.56
C ILE A 29 -9.17 -5.44 10.75
N GLU A 30 -10.33 -5.79 11.33
CA GLU A 30 -11.40 -4.84 11.64
C GLU A 30 -10.96 -3.79 12.66
N GLU A 31 -10.27 -4.19 13.73
CA GLU A 31 -9.68 -3.28 14.73
C GLU A 31 -8.68 -2.32 14.07
N ASN A 32 -7.78 -2.84 13.23
CA ASN A 32 -6.81 -2.03 12.50
C ASN A 32 -7.50 -1.04 11.53
N LEU A 33 -8.57 -1.47 10.86
CA LEU A 33 -9.35 -0.62 9.97
C LEU A 33 -9.96 0.56 10.74
N TYR A 34 -10.58 0.29 11.88
CA TYR A 34 -11.14 1.33 12.74
C TYR A 34 -10.07 2.33 13.20
N SER A 35 -8.93 1.82 13.68
CA SER A 35 -7.81 2.66 14.15
C SER A 35 -7.22 3.53 13.03
N ILE A 36 -7.02 2.97 11.84
CA ILE A 36 -6.53 3.72 10.67
C ILE A 36 -7.53 4.80 10.27
N LYS A 37 -8.83 4.49 10.23
CA LYS A 37 -9.88 5.44 9.91
C LYS A 37 -9.85 6.62 10.88
N SER A 38 -9.85 6.35 12.19
CA SER A 38 -9.80 7.36 13.24
C SER A 38 -8.58 8.29 13.12
N GLN A 39 -7.43 7.77 12.70
CA GLN A 39 -6.24 8.59 12.46
C GLN A 39 -6.37 9.43 11.19
N LEU A 40 -6.90 8.88 10.10
CA LEU A 40 -7.10 9.61 8.84
C LEU A 40 -8.13 10.74 8.96
N GLU A 41 -9.15 10.60 9.80
CA GLU A 41 -10.17 11.63 10.05
C GLU A 41 -9.58 12.95 10.62
N LYS A 42 -8.37 12.91 11.15
CA LYS A 42 -7.64 14.12 11.59
C LYS A 42 -7.08 14.95 10.42
N PHE A 43 -6.92 14.36 9.24
CA PHE A 43 -6.26 14.96 8.07
C PHE A 43 -7.16 15.06 6.85
N LEU A 44 -8.18 14.21 6.77
CA LEU A 44 -9.08 14.11 5.63
C LEU A 44 -10.51 14.37 6.06
N ASP A 45 -11.23 15.15 5.25
CA ASP A 45 -12.65 15.40 5.49
C ASP A 45 -13.47 14.26 4.87
N PHE A 46 -14.16 13.50 5.73
CA PHE A 46 -15.06 12.41 5.35
C PHE A 46 -16.54 12.81 5.41
N ALA A 47 -16.84 14.10 5.61
CA ALA A 47 -18.22 14.57 5.70
C ALA A 47 -18.97 14.32 4.40
N GLU A 48 -20.13 13.67 4.51
CA GLU A 48 -21.02 13.44 3.36
C GLU A 48 -21.50 14.74 2.74
N GLY A 49 -21.56 14.78 1.41
CA GLY A 49 -22.10 15.92 0.67
C GLY A 49 -21.11 17.04 0.34
N THR A 50 -19.86 16.97 0.80
CA THR A 50 -18.81 17.88 0.36
C THR A 50 -18.26 17.43 -1.00
N LYS A 51 -17.96 18.39 -1.89
CA LYS A 51 -17.54 18.09 -3.29
C LYS A 51 -16.29 17.21 -3.38
N ASN A 52 -15.43 17.24 -2.38
CA ASN A 52 -14.14 16.57 -2.32
C ASN A 52 -13.97 15.73 -1.03
N SER A 53 -15.08 15.24 -0.46
CA SER A 53 -15.01 14.36 0.70
C SER A 53 -14.16 13.14 0.42
N ALA A 54 -13.36 12.75 1.42
CA ALA A 54 -12.60 11.52 1.37
C ALA A 54 -13.53 10.31 1.53
N LEU A 55 -13.17 9.20 0.89
CA LEU A 55 -13.81 7.91 1.11
C LEU A 55 -12.79 6.93 1.64
N ILE A 56 -13.19 6.15 2.64
CA ILE A 56 -12.43 5.01 3.11
C ILE A 56 -13.12 3.74 2.64
N LEU A 57 -12.36 2.85 2.01
CA LEU A 57 -12.87 1.62 1.39
C LEU A 57 -12.07 0.43 1.91
N ASN A 58 -12.75 -0.68 2.17
CA ASN A 58 -12.13 -1.94 2.55
C ASN A 58 -12.08 -2.87 1.34
N ASN A 59 -10.89 -3.26 0.89
CA ASN A 59 -10.77 -4.12 -0.28
C ASN A 59 -11.28 -5.55 -0.07
N ALA A 60 -11.58 -5.98 1.15
CA ALA A 60 -12.31 -7.23 1.42
C ALA A 60 -13.69 -7.22 0.76
N GLU A 61 -14.34 -6.05 0.62
CA GLU A 61 -15.68 -5.94 0.06
C GLU A 61 -15.79 -6.46 -1.39
N TRP A 62 -14.71 -6.39 -2.14
CA TRP A 62 -14.67 -6.93 -3.51
C TRP A 62 -13.78 -8.16 -3.64
N LEU A 63 -12.64 -8.25 -2.95
CA LEU A 63 -11.73 -9.39 -3.08
C LEU A 63 -12.34 -10.69 -2.55
N GLU A 64 -13.07 -10.66 -1.44
CA GLU A 64 -13.73 -11.84 -0.88
C GLU A 64 -14.89 -12.38 -1.75
N LYS A 65 -15.44 -11.54 -2.64
CA LYS A 65 -16.55 -11.93 -3.53
C LYS A 65 -16.10 -12.52 -4.85
N ILE A 66 -14.82 -12.41 -5.19
CA ILE A 66 -14.31 -12.90 -6.47
C ILE A 66 -14.12 -14.41 -6.41
N ASN A 67 -14.70 -15.11 -7.36
CA ASN A 67 -14.40 -16.53 -7.55
C ASN A 67 -12.96 -16.68 -8.05
N TYR A 68 -12.21 -17.63 -7.50
CA TYR A 68 -10.81 -17.85 -7.85
C TYR A 68 -10.60 -18.17 -9.33
N LEU A 69 -11.47 -18.98 -9.94
CA LEU A 69 -11.36 -19.33 -11.37
C LEU A 69 -11.66 -18.11 -12.26
N ASP A 70 -12.63 -17.28 -11.88
CA ASP A 70 -12.92 -16.06 -12.60
C ASP A 70 -11.77 -15.07 -12.49
N PHE A 71 -11.16 -14.93 -11.30
CA PHE A 71 -9.96 -14.11 -11.12
C PHE A 71 -8.80 -14.57 -12.01
N LEU A 72 -8.52 -15.87 -12.06
CA LEU A 72 -7.47 -16.41 -12.94
C LEU A 72 -7.76 -16.16 -14.42
N ARG A 73 -9.00 -16.39 -14.85
CA ARG A 73 -9.43 -16.22 -16.24
C ARG A 73 -9.39 -14.76 -16.68
N ASP A 74 -9.90 -13.83 -15.85
CA ASP A 74 -10.18 -12.45 -16.26
C ASP A 74 -9.09 -11.47 -15.86
N THR A 75 -8.34 -11.78 -14.79
CA THR A 75 -7.25 -10.94 -14.28
C THR A 75 -5.91 -11.65 -14.46
N GLY A 76 -5.78 -12.88 -13.99
CA GLY A 76 -4.53 -13.64 -14.01
C GLY A 76 -3.89 -13.77 -15.38
N LYS A 77 -4.70 -13.94 -16.45
CA LYS A 77 -4.21 -14.03 -17.84
C LYS A 77 -3.40 -12.81 -18.32
N HIS A 78 -3.55 -11.66 -17.68
CA HIS A 78 -2.82 -10.45 -18.02
C HIS A 78 -1.43 -10.36 -17.38
N PHE A 79 -1.11 -11.30 -16.47
CA PHE A 79 0.16 -11.36 -15.76
C PHE A 79 0.97 -12.57 -16.21
N THR A 80 2.06 -12.36 -16.94
CA THR A 80 2.97 -13.45 -17.27
C THR A 80 3.92 -13.72 -16.09
N ILE A 81 4.26 -14.98 -15.85
CA ILE A 81 5.24 -15.37 -14.82
C ILE A 81 6.57 -14.64 -15.03
N ASN A 82 7.04 -14.52 -16.27
CA ASN A 82 8.27 -13.80 -16.58
C ASN A 82 8.22 -12.31 -16.18
N TYR A 83 7.06 -11.67 -16.31
CA TYR A 83 6.88 -10.28 -15.84
C TYR A 83 6.93 -10.22 -14.31
N MET A 84 6.23 -11.12 -13.63
CA MET A 84 6.15 -11.16 -12.17
C MET A 84 7.53 -11.46 -11.55
N MET A 85 8.28 -12.38 -12.10
CA MET A 85 9.64 -12.73 -11.65
C MET A 85 10.66 -11.60 -11.79
N LYS A 86 10.41 -10.61 -12.66
CA LYS A 86 11.31 -9.44 -12.83
C LYS A 86 11.12 -8.39 -11.74
N LYS A 87 10.07 -8.46 -10.93
CA LYS A 87 9.83 -7.49 -9.86
C LYS A 87 10.87 -7.63 -8.75
N GLU A 88 11.34 -6.49 -8.22
CA GLU A 88 12.41 -6.47 -7.23
C GLU A 88 12.03 -7.21 -5.94
N SER A 89 10.77 -7.06 -5.49
CA SER A 89 10.23 -7.80 -4.34
C SER A 89 10.30 -9.32 -4.53
N VAL A 90 10.03 -9.81 -5.74
CA VAL A 90 10.10 -11.24 -6.07
C VAL A 90 11.55 -11.70 -6.19
N LYS A 91 12.40 -10.96 -6.91
CA LYS A 91 13.83 -11.29 -7.06
C LYS A 91 14.53 -11.41 -5.72
N SER A 92 14.32 -10.44 -4.83
CA SER A 92 14.95 -10.44 -3.50
C SER A 92 14.51 -11.62 -2.62
N ARG A 93 13.33 -12.18 -2.87
CA ARG A 93 12.83 -13.39 -2.19
C ARG A 93 13.36 -14.68 -2.82
N LEU A 94 13.38 -14.75 -4.15
CA LEU A 94 13.91 -15.92 -4.88
C LEU A 94 15.40 -16.17 -4.66
N SER A 95 16.17 -15.12 -4.32
CA SER A 95 17.60 -15.25 -3.99
C SER A 95 17.87 -15.86 -2.61
N ARG A 96 16.84 -16.22 -1.84
CA ARG A 96 16.95 -16.81 -0.50
C ARG A 96 16.64 -18.30 -0.53
N ASP A 97 17.18 -19.03 0.41
CA ASP A 97 16.97 -20.49 0.54
C ASP A 97 15.48 -20.85 0.76
N THR A 98 14.72 -19.98 1.42
CA THR A 98 13.29 -20.21 1.71
C THR A 98 12.37 -19.96 0.51
N GLY A 99 12.86 -19.30 -0.55
CA GLY A 99 12.04 -18.95 -1.71
C GLY A 99 10.92 -17.96 -1.41
N ILE A 100 9.87 -18.01 -2.23
CA ILE A 100 8.66 -17.19 -2.10
C ILE A 100 7.43 -18.11 -2.15
N SER A 101 6.47 -17.92 -1.24
CA SER A 101 5.20 -18.65 -1.30
C SER A 101 4.34 -18.19 -2.49
N TYR A 102 3.44 -19.05 -2.96
CA TYR A 102 2.47 -18.67 -4.01
C TYR A 102 1.60 -17.48 -3.55
N THR A 103 1.26 -17.45 -2.27
CA THR A 103 0.50 -16.37 -1.64
C THR A 103 1.21 -15.02 -1.80
N GLU A 104 2.47 -14.93 -1.36
CA GLU A 104 3.27 -13.71 -1.55
C GLU A 104 3.50 -13.36 -3.03
N PHE A 105 3.77 -14.37 -3.85
CA PHE A 105 4.01 -14.18 -5.28
C PHE A 105 2.79 -13.60 -6.00
N SER A 106 1.58 -14.01 -5.61
CA SER A 106 0.32 -13.55 -6.20
C SER A 106 -0.14 -12.18 -5.69
N TYR A 107 0.42 -11.66 -4.59
CA TYR A 107 -0.02 -10.40 -3.95
C TYR A 107 -0.15 -9.24 -4.94
N MET A 108 0.84 -9.07 -5.80
CA MET A 108 0.85 -7.99 -6.80
C MET A 108 -0.41 -7.98 -7.67
N THR A 109 -0.96 -9.15 -7.97
CA THR A 109 -2.17 -9.26 -8.81
C THR A 109 -3.42 -8.82 -8.08
N LEU A 110 -3.46 -8.96 -6.75
CA LEU A 110 -4.56 -8.49 -5.91
C LEU A 110 -4.58 -6.96 -5.85
N GLN A 111 -3.44 -6.32 -5.57
CA GLN A 111 -3.35 -4.86 -5.55
C GLN A 111 -3.59 -4.26 -6.94
N ALA A 112 -3.17 -4.93 -8.01
CA ALA A 112 -3.49 -4.50 -9.36
C ALA A 112 -5.00 -4.57 -9.63
N TYR A 113 -5.68 -5.61 -9.12
CA TYR A 113 -7.13 -5.71 -9.21
C TYR A 113 -7.84 -4.66 -8.37
N ASP A 114 -7.35 -4.32 -7.17
CA ASP A 114 -7.87 -3.21 -6.38
C ASP A 114 -7.88 -1.92 -7.20
N TYR A 115 -6.76 -1.62 -7.88
CA TYR A 115 -6.70 -0.41 -8.71
C TYR A 115 -7.67 -0.45 -9.89
N LEU A 116 -7.79 -1.60 -10.56
CA LEU A 116 -8.80 -1.79 -11.61
C LEU A 116 -10.22 -1.59 -11.09
N TYR A 117 -10.55 -2.18 -9.93
CA TYR A 117 -11.86 -2.04 -9.30
C TYR A 117 -12.18 -0.56 -8.98
N LEU A 118 -11.21 0.15 -8.42
CA LEU A 118 -11.35 1.57 -8.10
C LEU A 118 -11.47 2.43 -9.37
N TYR A 119 -10.76 2.07 -10.43
CA TYR A 119 -10.88 2.73 -11.72
C TYR A 119 -12.30 2.56 -12.30
N GLU A 120 -12.81 1.33 -12.32
CA GLU A 120 -14.11 1.00 -12.91
C GLU A 120 -15.29 1.52 -12.08
N ASN A 121 -15.20 1.54 -10.75
CA ASN A 121 -16.34 1.85 -9.87
C ASN A 121 -16.28 3.24 -9.24
N TYR A 122 -15.11 3.85 -9.15
CA TYR A 122 -14.91 5.15 -8.47
C TYR A 122 -14.19 6.18 -9.34
N ASN A 123 -13.97 5.90 -10.64
CA ASN A 123 -13.20 6.77 -11.56
C ASN A 123 -11.81 7.14 -11.00
N CYS A 124 -11.18 6.25 -10.26
CA CYS A 124 -9.87 6.46 -9.68
C CYS A 124 -8.78 6.29 -10.74
N ILE A 125 -8.17 7.38 -11.17
CA ILE A 125 -7.15 7.40 -12.23
C ILE A 125 -5.72 7.55 -11.71
N LEU A 126 -5.53 7.72 -10.40
CA LEU A 126 -4.22 7.92 -9.79
C LEU A 126 -4.07 7.08 -8.54
N GLN A 127 -3.03 6.25 -8.48
CA GLN A 127 -2.61 5.53 -7.27
C GLN A 127 -1.28 6.10 -6.76
N MET A 128 -1.18 6.32 -5.44
CA MET A 128 0.01 6.87 -4.81
C MET A 128 0.51 5.93 -3.71
N GLY A 129 1.83 5.89 -3.52
CA GLY A 129 2.44 5.07 -2.46
C GLY A 129 3.92 5.35 -2.25
N GLY A 130 4.55 4.64 -1.33
CA GLY A 130 5.99 4.64 -1.18
C GLY A 130 6.71 4.02 -2.38
N SER A 131 8.00 4.32 -2.55
CA SER A 131 8.79 3.79 -3.67
C SER A 131 8.88 2.25 -3.68
N ASP A 132 8.69 1.59 -2.55
CA ASP A 132 8.57 0.14 -2.44
C ASP A 132 7.28 -0.41 -3.07
N GLN A 133 6.26 0.42 -3.27
CA GLN A 133 5.00 0.09 -3.94
C GLN A 133 5.03 0.25 -5.46
N LEU A 134 6.11 0.78 -6.03
CA LEU A 134 6.20 1.06 -7.48
C LEU A 134 5.82 -0.15 -8.33
N GLY A 135 6.30 -1.34 -7.97
CA GLY A 135 6.01 -2.57 -8.69
C GLY A 135 4.53 -2.94 -8.73
N ASN A 136 3.83 -2.78 -7.59
CA ASN A 136 2.40 -3.07 -7.46
C ASN A 136 1.56 -2.01 -8.19
N ILE A 137 1.92 -0.73 -8.05
CA ILE A 137 1.21 0.39 -8.71
C ILE A 137 1.29 0.25 -10.24
N ILE A 138 2.48 -0.01 -10.79
CA ILE A 138 2.66 -0.22 -12.23
C ILE A 138 1.85 -1.43 -12.70
N ALA A 139 1.80 -2.51 -11.92
CA ALA A 139 0.99 -3.67 -12.26
C ALA A 139 -0.50 -3.35 -12.42
N GLY A 140 -1.02 -2.45 -11.58
CA GLY A 140 -2.40 -1.93 -11.68
C GLY A 140 -2.61 -1.08 -12.92
N VAL A 141 -1.70 -0.14 -13.20
CA VAL A 141 -1.73 0.70 -14.43
C VAL A 141 -1.71 -0.19 -15.68
N ASP A 142 -0.82 -1.18 -15.72
CA ASP A 142 -0.71 -2.13 -16.85
C ASP A 142 -2.00 -2.94 -17.02
N LEU A 143 -2.62 -3.38 -15.92
CA LEU A 143 -3.86 -4.16 -15.95
C LEU A 143 -5.02 -3.33 -16.51
N ILE A 144 -5.19 -2.09 -16.04
CA ILE A 144 -6.22 -1.16 -16.53
C ILE A 144 -6.06 -0.95 -18.04
N ASN A 145 -4.84 -0.66 -18.51
CA ASN A 145 -4.58 -0.45 -19.93
C ASN A 145 -4.84 -1.71 -20.78
N LYS A 146 -4.45 -2.90 -20.30
CA LYS A 146 -4.69 -4.17 -21.01
C LYS A 146 -6.17 -4.55 -21.08
N LYS A 147 -6.96 -4.16 -20.09
CA LYS A 147 -8.40 -4.41 -20.08
C LYS A 147 -9.19 -3.42 -20.95
N ASN A 148 -8.58 -2.29 -21.29
CA ASN A 148 -9.19 -1.23 -22.11
C ASN A 148 -8.35 -0.98 -23.38
N PRO A 149 -8.23 -1.97 -24.28
CA PRO A 149 -7.43 -1.82 -25.50
C PRO A 149 -8.05 -0.77 -26.43
N GLY A 150 -7.21 -0.06 -27.16
CA GLY A 150 -7.65 0.95 -28.15
C GLY A 150 -7.57 2.41 -27.69
N ASN A 151 -7.20 2.66 -26.45
CA ASN A 151 -6.90 4.02 -25.99
C ASN A 151 -5.46 4.40 -26.35
N SER A 152 -5.28 5.58 -26.95
CA SER A 152 -3.97 6.11 -27.36
C SER A 152 -3.18 6.74 -26.19
N SER A 153 -3.82 7.01 -25.07
CA SER A 153 -3.22 7.62 -23.88
C SER A 153 -3.40 6.72 -22.66
N PRO A 154 -2.49 6.76 -21.69
CA PRO A 154 -2.66 6.04 -20.45
C PRO A 154 -3.95 6.44 -19.74
N LEU A 155 -4.71 5.45 -19.28
CA LEU A 155 -5.99 5.63 -18.57
C LEU A 155 -5.82 5.82 -17.07
N ALA A 156 -4.69 5.37 -16.52
CA ALA A 156 -4.39 5.42 -15.11
C ALA A 156 -2.91 5.74 -14.90
N HIS A 157 -2.58 6.31 -13.75
CA HIS A 157 -1.27 6.82 -13.42
C HIS A 157 -0.83 6.36 -12.03
N GLY A 158 0.49 6.35 -11.78
CA GLY A 158 1.07 6.08 -10.48
C GLY A 158 2.04 7.19 -10.07
N ILE A 159 2.01 7.57 -8.79
CA ILE A 159 3.02 8.43 -8.18
C ILE A 159 3.63 7.68 -7.01
N VAL A 160 4.96 7.69 -6.91
CA VAL A 160 5.66 7.15 -5.75
C VAL A 160 6.51 8.21 -5.10
N PHE A 161 6.57 8.15 -3.78
CA PHE A 161 7.42 9.00 -2.96
C PHE A 161 8.60 8.17 -2.43
N PRO A 162 9.80 8.75 -2.31
CA PRO A 162 10.91 8.10 -1.63
C PRO A 162 10.48 7.69 -0.21
N LEU A 163 10.98 6.55 0.27
CA LEU A 163 10.76 6.17 1.66
C LEU A 163 11.50 7.17 2.56
N ILE A 164 10.84 7.56 3.65
CA ILE A 164 11.48 8.39 4.66
C ILE A 164 12.54 7.55 5.36
N THR A 165 13.79 7.97 5.28
CA THR A 165 14.94 7.33 5.92
C THR A 165 15.71 8.36 6.73
N SER A 166 16.37 7.90 7.79
CA SER A 166 17.45 8.68 8.42
C SER A 166 18.65 8.79 7.50
N ASN A 167 19.59 9.69 7.81
CA ASN A 167 20.87 9.79 7.10
C ASN A 167 21.73 8.51 7.22
N SER A 168 21.50 7.69 8.25
CA SER A 168 22.11 6.35 8.36
C SER A 168 21.52 5.32 7.37
N GLY A 169 20.50 5.70 6.57
CA GLY A 169 19.81 4.82 5.64
C GLY A 169 18.76 3.92 6.28
N GLU A 170 18.53 4.04 7.58
CA GLU A 170 17.47 3.30 8.26
C GLU A 170 16.09 3.89 7.93
N LYS A 171 15.12 3.02 7.63
CA LYS A 171 13.74 3.45 7.40
C LYS A 171 13.17 4.10 8.65
N PHE A 172 12.47 5.24 8.48
CA PHE A 172 11.72 5.90 9.54
C PHE A 172 10.90 4.87 10.33
N GLY A 173 11.09 4.85 11.64
CA GLY A 173 10.41 3.90 12.52
C GLY A 173 11.08 2.55 12.75
N LYS A 174 12.28 2.32 12.22
CA LYS A 174 13.05 1.10 12.51
C LYS A 174 14.25 1.31 13.43
N SER A 175 14.73 2.52 13.61
CA SER A 175 15.77 2.83 14.59
C SER A 175 15.24 2.71 16.02
N ALA A 176 16.10 2.39 16.95
CA ALA A 176 15.89 2.00 18.35
C ALA A 176 14.81 2.80 19.14
N GLY A 177 13.58 2.54 18.88
CA GLY A 177 12.41 3.21 19.38
C GLY A 177 11.44 3.33 18.21
N SER A 178 10.30 2.68 18.27
CA SER A 178 9.27 2.74 17.24
C SER A 178 9.05 4.17 16.76
N ALA A 179 8.81 4.38 15.44
CA ALA A 179 8.32 5.66 14.96
C ALA A 179 7.16 6.10 15.83
N PRO A 180 7.08 7.40 16.16
CA PRO A 180 5.92 7.89 16.88
C PRO A 180 4.68 7.61 16.04
N THR A 181 3.64 7.08 16.68
CA THR A 181 2.33 6.92 16.08
C THR A 181 1.54 8.22 16.22
N LEU A 182 0.52 8.38 15.40
CA LEU A 182 -0.44 9.49 15.53
C LEU A 182 -1.55 9.17 16.55
N ASP A 183 -1.48 8.01 17.17
CA ASP A 183 -2.35 7.61 18.27
C ASP A 183 -1.79 8.15 19.58
N PRO A 184 -2.52 9.04 20.29
CA PRO A 184 -2.05 9.65 21.53
C PRO A 184 -1.93 8.65 22.69
N ASP A 185 -2.62 7.52 22.63
CA ASP A 185 -2.54 6.46 23.64
C ASP A 185 -1.23 5.67 23.51
N GLU A 186 -0.70 5.53 22.30
CA GLU A 186 0.60 4.90 22.05
C GLU A 186 1.76 5.90 22.14
N THR A 187 1.59 7.07 21.53
CA THR A 187 2.59 8.14 21.50
C THR A 187 1.96 9.45 21.99
N SER A 188 2.24 9.83 23.23
CA SER A 188 1.72 11.08 23.75
C SER A 188 2.17 12.28 22.89
N PRO A 189 1.39 13.39 22.83
CA PRO A 189 1.79 14.60 22.10
C PRO A 189 3.17 15.13 22.51
N TYR A 190 3.54 14.98 23.78
CA TYR A 190 4.86 15.34 24.26
C TYR A 190 5.98 14.46 23.66
N LYS A 191 5.76 13.15 23.59
CA LYS A 191 6.72 12.23 22.95
C LYS A 191 6.88 12.52 21.45
N LEU A 192 5.77 12.80 20.76
CA LEU A 192 5.79 13.19 19.34
C LEU A 192 6.58 14.49 19.15
N TYR A 193 6.33 15.52 19.99
CA TYR A 193 7.11 16.75 19.98
C TYR A 193 8.59 16.50 20.23
N GLN A 194 8.93 15.71 21.26
CA GLN A 194 10.32 15.37 21.59
C GLN A 194 11.01 14.60 20.47
N PHE A 195 10.31 13.76 19.74
CA PHE A 195 10.86 13.09 18.58
C PHE A 195 11.34 14.08 17.52
N PHE A 196 10.50 15.06 17.17
CA PHE A 196 10.87 16.05 16.14
C PHE A 196 11.92 17.05 16.63
N ILE A 197 11.83 17.53 17.86
CA ILE A 197 12.80 18.51 18.39
C ILE A 197 14.21 17.91 18.57
N ASN A 198 14.32 16.60 18.75
CA ASN A 198 15.59 15.89 18.86
C ASN A 198 16.08 15.31 17.50
N THR A 199 15.40 15.60 16.40
CA THR A 199 15.86 15.23 15.07
C THR A 199 17.21 15.91 14.78
N THR A 200 18.15 15.17 14.22
CA THR A 200 19.48 15.72 13.85
C THR A 200 19.34 16.76 12.74
N ASP A 201 20.27 17.72 12.67
CA ASP A 201 20.27 18.76 11.64
C ASP A 201 20.34 18.16 10.21
N GLU A 202 21.01 17.03 10.07
CA GLU A 202 21.11 16.31 8.81
C GLU A 202 19.78 15.69 8.39
N ASP A 203 19.03 15.13 9.35
CA ASP A 203 17.74 14.48 9.08
C ASP A 203 16.61 15.48 8.89
N VAL A 204 16.66 16.64 9.58
CA VAL A 204 15.61 17.65 9.49
C VAL A 204 15.42 18.17 8.08
N ILE A 205 16.49 18.30 7.30
CA ILE A 205 16.43 18.74 5.89
C ILE A 205 15.59 17.80 5.04
N ASN A 206 15.60 16.51 5.37
CA ASN A 206 14.79 15.51 4.68
C ASN A 206 13.36 15.49 5.23
N TYR A 207 13.19 15.53 6.54
CA TYR A 207 11.88 15.42 7.18
C TYR A 207 10.97 16.62 6.89
N ILE A 208 11.53 17.84 6.80
CA ILE A 208 10.76 19.04 6.50
C ILE A 208 9.99 18.94 5.17
N LYS A 209 10.50 18.17 4.20
CA LYS A 209 9.87 17.96 2.90
C LYS A 209 8.59 17.11 2.98
N TYR A 210 8.40 16.38 4.07
CA TYR A 210 7.27 15.46 4.26
C TYR A 210 6.30 15.92 5.34
N PHE A 211 6.76 16.69 6.31
CA PHE A 211 5.99 17.04 7.49
C PHE A 211 5.60 18.53 7.58
N THR A 212 5.90 19.34 6.56
CA THR A 212 5.54 20.77 6.53
C THR A 212 4.80 21.20 5.27
#